data_1a3b1fc0c2a10ecc3bcbc8ab1ee4bfa7
#
_entry.id   1a3b1fc0c2a10ecc3bcbc8ab1ee4bfa7
#
_cell.length_a   1.000
_cell.length_b   1.000
_cell.length_c   1.000
_cell.angle_alpha   90.00
_cell.angle_beta   90.00
_cell.angle_gamma   90.00
#
_symmetry.space_group_name_H-M   'P 1'
#
loop_
_entity.id
_entity.type
_entity.pdbx_description
1 polymer ?
#
loop_
_entity_poly.entity_id
_entity_poly.type
_entity_poly.pdbx_seq_one_letter_code
_entity_poly.pdbx_strand_id
1 'polypeptide(L)'
;NGESVAFTCAYAGNLHTLASILRLMESAGETSIPLSEEIEILLNDQTDMFDSVSEKKKILTEYAKSCRHNLSGRKKNFSLSTLAANLIQKSNWLTDHIRSQEWIDGKDNEEGWYNSYYDNHGEAVEGFHHEQVRMMLTGQVFSIMGNVATDAQIRKIVKSADHYLYRKEIGGYRLNTDFQELKFDMGRMFGFAYGEKENGAVFSHMAVMYANALYQRGFAKEGWKALRSLSDTALDFDTSHIYPGIPEYFRSDGRGMYHYLTGAASWYLFTMITEVFGVRGVFGNLLVHPKLLAEQFDEAGTASVSVTFAGKQFHVTYRNTDRKDYGSYHIAAADCDKTAIEIVEDSHIMISREFINNLSSDLHEITVTLA
;
A
#
# COMPACT_ATOMS: atom_id res chain seq x y z
N ASN A 1 -11.61 -22.74 2.62
CA ASN A 1 -10.97 -21.87 1.66
C ASN A 1 -11.88 -20.68 1.38
N GLY A 2 -11.99 -19.77 2.37
CA GLY A 2 -12.81 -18.57 2.26
C GLY A 2 -12.33 -17.61 1.16
N GLU A 3 -13.14 -16.61 0.85
CA GLU A 3 -12.85 -15.58 -0.13
C GLU A 3 -12.14 -14.40 0.53
N SER A 4 -11.18 -13.78 -0.19
CA SER A 4 -10.41 -12.64 0.31
C SER A 4 -10.86 -11.34 -0.34
N VAL A 5 -11.61 -10.53 0.39
CA VAL A 5 -11.95 -9.15 0.01
C VAL A 5 -10.67 -8.29 -0.05
N ALA A 6 -9.74 -8.51 0.88
CA ALA A 6 -8.47 -7.81 0.92
C ALA A 6 -7.70 -7.92 -0.41
N PHE A 7 -7.51 -9.13 -0.93
CA PHE A 7 -6.85 -9.31 -2.23
C PHE A 7 -7.69 -8.79 -3.40
N THR A 8 -9.02 -8.83 -3.31
CA THR A 8 -9.88 -8.24 -4.34
C THR A 8 -9.68 -6.72 -4.42
N CYS A 9 -9.48 -6.03 -3.29
CA CYS A 9 -9.08 -4.62 -3.27
C CYS A 9 -7.75 -4.38 -3.99
N ALA A 10 -6.74 -5.24 -3.74
CA ALA A 10 -5.45 -5.14 -4.43
C ALA A 10 -5.61 -5.34 -5.94
N TYR A 11 -6.43 -6.30 -6.37
CA TYR A 11 -6.68 -6.53 -7.80
C TYR A 11 -7.41 -5.35 -8.46
N ALA A 12 -8.38 -4.73 -7.79
CA ALA A 12 -9.04 -3.52 -8.30
C ALA A 12 -8.01 -2.40 -8.55
N GLY A 13 -7.11 -2.14 -7.59
CA GLY A 13 -6.03 -1.17 -7.75
C GLY A 13 -5.04 -1.53 -8.86
N ASN A 14 -4.67 -2.81 -8.97
CA ASN A 14 -3.76 -3.29 -10.02
C ASN A 14 -4.35 -3.12 -11.43
N LEU A 15 -5.65 -3.40 -11.62
CA LEU A 15 -6.33 -3.18 -12.90
C LEU A 15 -6.31 -1.71 -13.29
N HIS A 16 -6.54 -0.81 -12.34
CA HIS A 16 -6.45 0.63 -12.56
C HIS A 16 -5.04 1.08 -12.96
N THR A 17 -4.02 0.57 -12.25
CA THR A 17 -2.61 0.88 -12.53
C THR A 17 -2.19 0.40 -13.91
N LEU A 18 -2.55 -0.84 -14.28
CA LEU A 18 -2.28 -1.37 -15.62
C LEU A 18 -2.93 -0.52 -16.71
N ALA A 19 -4.18 -0.12 -16.52
CA ALA A 19 -4.86 0.77 -17.47
C ALA A 19 -4.16 2.13 -17.62
N SER A 20 -3.66 2.68 -16.51
CA SER A 20 -2.88 3.93 -16.52
C SER A 20 -1.57 3.78 -17.30
N ILE A 21 -0.87 2.66 -17.14
CA ILE A 21 0.34 2.34 -17.90
C ILE A 21 0.04 2.24 -19.40
N LEU A 22 -1.04 1.55 -19.78
CA LEU A 22 -1.45 1.44 -21.20
C LEU A 22 -1.76 2.82 -21.83
N ARG A 23 -2.40 3.72 -21.07
CA ARG A 23 -2.65 5.11 -21.53
C ARG A 23 -1.37 5.92 -21.69
N LEU A 24 -0.38 5.70 -20.80
CA LEU A 24 0.93 6.34 -20.95
C LEU A 24 1.67 5.84 -22.20
N MET A 25 1.61 4.53 -22.48
CA MET A 25 2.16 3.97 -23.73
C MET A 25 1.46 4.58 -24.95
N GLU A 26 0.13 4.74 -24.90
CA GLU A 26 -0.64 5.37 -25.98
C GLU A 26 -0.22 6.85 -26.19
N SER A 27 -0.02 7.59 -25.10
CA SER A 27 0.47 8.98 -25.16
C SER A 27 1.90 9.10 -25.70
N ALA A 28 2.69 8.03 -25.57
CA ALA A 28 4.03 7.92 -26.15
C ALA A 28 4.03 7.46 -27.62
N GLY A 29 2.84 7.28 -28.24
CA GLY A 29 2.69 6.97 -29.67
C GLY A 29 2.49 5.48 -29.98
N GLU A 30 2.46 4.60 -28.98
CA GLU A 30 2.12 3.19 -29.17
C GLU A 30 0.60 3.03 -29.34
N THR A 31 0.17 2.11 -30.21
CA THR A 31 -1.27 1.89 -30.47
C THR A 31 -1.76 0.53 -30.02
N SER A 32 -0.86 -0.45 -29.93
CA SER A 32 -1.21 -1.83 -29.61
C SER A 32 -0.07 -2.55 -28.88
N ILE A 33 -0.41 -3.65 -28.19
CA ILE A 33 0.54 -4.53 -27.52
C ILE A 33 0.27 -6.00 -27.90
N PRO A 34 1.31 -6.79 -28.25
CA PRO A 34 1.16 -8.20 -28.55
C PRO A 34 1.07 -9.02 -27.25
N LEU A 35 -0.12 -9.59 -26.95
CA LEU A 35 -0.35 -10.48 -25.82
C LEU A 35 -0.72 -11.87 -26.31
N SER A 36 -0.67 -12.87 -25.41
CA SER A 36 -1.19 -14.21 -25.71
C SER A 36 -2.66 -14.15 -26.08
N GLU A 37 -3.07 -14.86 -27.14
CA GLU A 37 -4.45 -14.83 -27.65
C GLU A 37 -5.48 -15.28 -26.60
N GLU A 38 -5.09 -16.16 -25.66
CA GLU A 38 -5.94 -16.68 -24.61
C GLU A 38 -6.50 -15.59 -23.69
N ILE A 39 -5.81 -14.45 -23.58
CA ILE A 39 -6.25 -13.29 -22.76
C ILE A 39 -7.57 -12.74 -23.29
N GLU A 40 -7.89 -12.89 -24.58
CA GLU A 40 -9.13 -12.41 -25.17
C GLU A 40 -10.37 -12.98 -24.44
N ILE A 41 -10.28 -14.20 -23.92
CA ILE A 41 -11.36 -14.83 -23.14
C ILE A 41 -11.72 -14.01 -21.90
N LEU A 42 -10.72 -13.34 -21.31
CA LEU A 42 -10.89 -12.51 -20.11
C LEU A 42 -11.36 -11.07 -20.41
N LEU A 43 -11.30 -10.63 -21.66
CA LEU A 43 -11.63 -9.26 -22.06
C LEU A 43 -13.11 -9.05 -22.38
N ASN A 44 -14.00 -9.84 -21.79
CA ASN A 44 -15.43 -9.62 -21.90
C ASN A 44 -15.82 -8.29 -21.24
N ASP A 45 -16.57 -7.45 -21.94
CA ASP A 45 -16.99 -6.10 -21.54
C ASP A 45 -18.51 -6.00 -21.23
N GLN A 46 -19.22 -7.14 -21.22
CA GLN A 46 -20.63 -7.17 -20.86
C GLN A 46 -20.79 -6.98 -19.34
N THR A 47 -21.27 -5.81 -18.94
CA THR A 47 -21.43 -5.43 -17.52
C THR A 47 -22.38 -6.34 -16.75
N ASP A 48 -23.45 -6.80 -17.36
CA ASP A 48 -24.43 -7.73 -16.74
C ASP A 48 -23.79 -9.03 -16.28
N MET A 49 -22.67 -9.41 -16.89
CA MET A 49 -21.92 -10.59 -16.52
C MET A 49 -21.16 -10.42 -15.20
N PHE A 50 -20.77 -9.18 -14.84
CA PHE A 50 -20.01 -8.95 -13.60
C PHE A 50 -20.83 -9.28 -12.35
N ASP A 51 -22.14 -9.18 -12.42
CA ASP A 51 -23.06 -9.53 -11.34
C ASP A 51 -23.42 -11.03 -11.30
N SER A 52 -23.08 -11.77 -12.36
CA SER A 52 -23.37 -13.20 -12.47
C SER A 52 -22.18 -14.07 -12.06
N VAL A 53 -22.23 -14.67 -10.88
CA VAL A 53 -21.23 -15.63 -10.40
C VAL A 53 -21.06 -16.81 -11.37
N SER A 54 -22.18 -17.32 -11.93
CA SER A 54 -22.14 -18.46 -12.87
C SER A 54 -21.44 -18.11 -14.17
N GLU A 55 -21.65 -16.94 -14.75
CA GLU A 55 -20.99 -16.51 -15.98
C GLU A 55 -19.51 -16.22 -15.74
N LYS A 56 -19.15 -15.54 -14.64
CA LYS A 56 -17.75 -15.36 -14.25
C LYS A 56 -17.02 -16.69 -14.11
N LYS A 57 -17.62 -17.68 -13.43
CA LYS A 57 -17.06 -19.02 -13.26
C LYS A 57 -16.88 -19.75 -14.59
N LYS A 58 -17.81 -19.59 -15.52
CA LYS A 58 -17.73 -20.18 -16.87
C LYS A 58 -16.53 -19.63 -17.63
N ILE A 59 -16.37 -18.31 -17.69
CA ILE A 59 -15.25 -17.65 -18.37
C ILE A 59 -13.91 -18.03 -17.75
N LEU A 60 -13.80 -18.00 -16.41
CA LEU A 60 -12.57 -18.40 -15.73
C LEU A 60 -12.24 -19.87 -15.97
N THR A 61 -13.26 -20.73 -16.04
CA THR A 61 -13.08 -22.15 -16.36
C THR A 61 -12.61 -22.34 -17.80
N GLU A 62 -13.15 -21.59 -18.75
CA GLU A 62 -12.73 -21.62 -20.15
C GLU A 62 -11.28 -21.12 -20.30
N TYR A 63 -10.94 -19.99 -19.69
CA TYR A 63 -9.58 -19.47 -19.65
C TYR A 63 -8.60 -20.49 -19.03
N ALA A 64 -8.94 -21.04 -17.86
CA ALA A 64 -8.10 -22.05 -17.21
C ALA A 64 -7.88 -23.31 -18.07
N LYS A 65 -8.90 -23.73 -18.81
CA LYS A 65 -8.79 -24.85 -19.76
C LYS A 65 -7.86 -24.51 -20.92
N SER A 66 -7.94 -23.30 -21.47
CA SER A 66 -7.08 -22.86 -22.58
C SER A 66 -5.59 -22.80 -22.20
N CYS A 67 -5.29 -22.55 -20.91
CA CYS A 67 -3.93 -22.43 -20.38
C CYS A 67 -3.41 -23.68 -19.66
N ARG A 68 -4.21 -24.77 -19.58
CA ARG A 68 -3.98 -25.89 -18.61
C ARG A 68 -2.64 -26.60 -18.73
N HIS A 69 -2.12 -26.79 -19.93
CA HIS A 69 -0.88 -27.54 -20.18
C HIS A 69 0.18 -26.69 -20.84
N ASN A 70 -0.21 -25.95 -21.87
CA ASN A 70 0.64 -25.04 -22.62
C ASN A 70 -0.22 -23.89 -23.17
N LEU A 71 0.35 -22.69 -23.27
CA LEU A 71 -0.21 -21.64 -24.10
C LEU A 71 -0.06 -22.03 -25.58
N SER A 72 -0.98 -21.55 -26.43
CA SER A 72 -0.90 -21.78 -27.89
C SER A 72 0.39 -21.26 -28.51
N GLY A 73 1.06 -20.31 -27.85
CA GLY A 73 2.21 -19.56 -28.36
C GLY A 73 1.82 -18.47 -29.38
N ARG A 74 0.56 -18.43 -29.79
CA ARG A 74 0.06 -17.38 -30.68
C ARG A 74 -0.12 -16.07 -29.94
N LYS A 75 0.26 -14.98 -30.61
CA LYS A 75 0.07 -13.62 -30.11
C LYS A 75 -0.93 -12.89 -30.98
N LYS A 76 -1.76 -12.06 -30.34
CA LYS A 76 -2.69 -11.14 -30.98
C LYS A 76 -2.35 -9.73 -30.54
N ASN A 77 -2.42 -8.77 -31.45
CA ASN A 77 -2.28 -7.36 -31.12
C ASN A 77 -3.60 -6.83 -30.56
N PHE A 78 -3.52 -6.30 -29.36
CA PHE A 78 -4.66 -5.67 -28.67
C PHE A 78 -4.45 -4.16 -28.68
N SER A 79 -5.50 -3.41 -29.01
CA SER A 79 -5.51 -1.95 -28.93
C SER A 79 -5.31 -1.51 -27.47
N LEU A 80 -4.39 -0.56 -27.22
CA LEU A 80 -4.11 -0.05 -25.88
C LEU A 80 -5.33 0.66 -25.29
N SER A 81 -6.03 1.47 -26.08
CA SER A 81 -7.25 2.18 -25.62
C SER A 81 -8.36 1.20 -25.22
N THR A 82 -8.60 0.15 -26.01
CA THR A 82 -9.61 -0.87 -25.72
C THR A 82 -9.26 -1.66 -24.47
N LEU A 83 -8.00 -2.07 -24.32
CA LEU A 83 -7.52 -2.75 -23.11
C LEU A 83 -7.67 -1.85 -21.88
N ALA A 84 -7.20 -0.61 -21.96
CA ALA A 84 -7.30 0.32 -20.83
C ALA A 84 -8.76 0.57 -20.42
N ALA A 85 -9.67 0.74 -21.37
CA ALA A 85 -11.10 0.90 -21.09
C ALA A 85 -11.68 -0.34 -20.38
N ASN A 86 -11.37 -1.53 -20.86
CA ASN A 86 -11.84 -2.79 -20.26
C ASN A 86 -11.32 -2.98 -18.82
N LEU A 87 -10.05 -2.70 -18.57
CA LEU A 87 -9.45 -2.81 -17.23
C LEU A 87 -10.05 -1.79 -16.26
N ILE A 88 -10.28 -0.55 -16.70
CA ILE A 88 -10.93 0.49 -15.89
C ILE A 88 -12.36 0.10 -15.54
N GLN A 89 -13.13 -0.40 -16.50
CA GLN A 89 -14.51 -0.85 -16.26
C GLN A 89 -14.56 -1.93 -15.17
N LYS A 90 -13.68 -2.93 -15.24
CA LYS A 90 -13.57 -3.98 -14.22
C LYS A 90 -13.10 -3.44 -12.86
N SER A 91 -12.12 -2.55 -12.85
CA SER A 91 -11.64 -1.90 -11.63
C SER A 91 -12.74 -1.11 -10.94
N ASN A 92 -13.49 -0.32 -11.71
CA ASN A 92 -14.60 0.49 -11.18
C ASN A 92 -15.71 -0.42 -10.61
N TRP A 93 -16.10 -1.45 -11.34
CA TRP A 93 -17.13 -2.39 -10.86
C TRP A 93 -16.69 -3.06 -9.54
N LEU A 94 -15.45 -3.57 -9.46
CA LEU A 94 -14.91 -4.17 -8.23
C LEU A 94 -14.92 -3.15 -7.07
N THR A 95 -14.45 -1.93 -7.33
CA THR A 95 -14.39 -0.87 -6.32
C THR A 95 -15.77 -0.51 -5.79
N ASP A 96 -16.76 -0.32 -6.68
CA ASP A 96 -18.12 0.05 -6.29
C ASP A 96 -18.81 -1.10 -5.56
N HIS A 97 -18.60 -2.33 -6.02
CA HIS A 97 -19.11 -3.52 -5.36
C HIS A 97 -18.55 -3.66 -3.93
N ILE A 98 -17.24 -3.56 -3.76
CA ILE A 98 -16.62 -3.65 -2.42
C ILE A 98 -17.11 -2.51 -1.53
N ARG A 99 -17.20 -1.28 -2.01
CA ARG A 99 -17.69 -0.15 -1.23
C ARG A 99 -19.12 -0.34 -0.74
N SER A 100 -19.97 -0.96 -1.56
CA SER A 100 -21.39 -1.15 -1.24
C SER A 100 -21.66 -2.39 -0.40
N GLN A 101 -20.86 -3.46 -0.53
CA GLN A 101 -21.15 -4.74 0.09
C GLN A 101 -20.28 -5.03 1.33
N GLU A 102 -19.05 -4.51 1.37
CA GLU A 102 -18.07 -4.93 2.37
C GLU A 102 -17.82 -3.88 3.45
N TRP A 103 -18.43 -2.71 3.35
CA TRP A 103 -18.28 -1.66 4.35
C TRP A 103 -19.12 -1.93 5.59
N ILE A 104 -18.48 -1.85 6.75
CA ILE A 104 -19.10 -2.03 8.08
C ILE A 104 -19.07 -0.67 8.78
N ASP A 105 -20.22 -0.08 9.06
CA ASP A 105 -20.32 1.15 9.84
C ASP A 105 -20.13 0.86 11.33
N GLY A 106 -19.35 1.71 12.00
CA GLY A 106 -19.20 1.70 13.46
C GLY A 106 -20.47 2.14 14.19
N LYS A 107 -20.49 1.96 15.53
CA LYS A 107 -21.67 2.26 16.35
C LYS A 107 -22.05 3.74 16.38
N ASP A 108 -21.10 4.63 16.24
CA ASP A 108 -21.27 6.10 16.35
C ASP A 108 -21.18 6.84 15.01
N ASN A 109 -21.11 6.10 13.90
CA ASN A 109 -20.91 6.63 12.55
C ASN A 109 -19.60 7.41 12.35
N GLU A 110 -18.69 7.45 13.32
CA GLU A 110 -17.35 8.01 13.22
C GLU A 110 -16.30 6.94 12.92
N GLU A 111 -16.60 5.69 13.20
CA GLU A 111 -15.83 4.50 12.94
C GLU A 111 -16.40 3.74 11.75
N GLY A 112 -15.61 2.87 11.16
CA GLY A 112 -16.00 1.96 10.10
C GLY A 112 -14.79 1.29 9.49
N TRP A 113 -14.98 0.13 8.90
CA TRP A 113 -13.92 -0.67 8.27
C TRP A 113 -14.48 -1.60 7.22
N TYR A 114 -13.63 -2.20 6.41
CA TYR A 114 -14.02 -3.20 5.44
C TYR A 114 -13.91 -4.61 6.01
N ASN A 115 -14.86 -5.49 5.69
CA ASN A 115 -14.69 -6.92 5.87
C ASN A 115 -13.50 -7.40 5.02
N SER A 116 -12.59 -8.21 5.61
CA SER A 116 -11.39 -8.70 4.92
C SER A 116 -11.59 -10.05 4.27
N TYR A 117 -12.45 -10.90 4.83
CA TYR A 117 -12.59 -12.29 4.43
C TYR A 117 -14.01 -12.83 4.65
N TYR A 118 -14.32 -13.86 3.87
CA TYR A 118 -15.44 -14.76 4.10
C TYR A 118 -14.91 -16.13 4.52
N ASP A 119 -15.61 -16.79 5.42
CA ASP A 119 -15.26 -18.15 5.84
C ASP A 119 -15.71 -19.22 4.81
N ASN A 120 -15.52 -20.50 5.13
CA ASN A 120 -15.90 -21.60 4.23
C ASN A 120 -17.43 -21.77 4.06
N HIS A 121 -18.23 -21.10 4.89
CA HIS A 121 -19.69 -21.12 4.83
C HIS A 121 -20.25 -19.90 4.08
N GLY A 122 -19.36 -18.98 3.64
CA GLY A 122 -19.76 -17.75 2.97
C GLY A 122 -20.21 -16.64 3.93
N GLU A 123 -19.86 -16.75 5.22
CA GLU A 123 -20.18 -15.74 6.23
C GLU A 123 -19.03 -14.73 6.35
N ALA A 124 -19.39 -13.43 6.43
CA ALA A 124 -18.43 -12.37 6.67
C ALA A 124 -17.75 -12.56 8.04
N VAL A 125 -16.41 -12.46 8.06
CA VAL A 125 -15.63 -12.75 9.27
C VAL A 125 -15.64 -11.59 10.25
N GLU A 126 -15.76 -10.36 9.75
CA GLU A 126 -15.69 -9.13 10.54
C GLU A 126 -17.06 -8.51 10.78
N GLY A 127 -17.12 -7.65 11.78
CA GLY A 127 -18.37 -6.98 12.17
C GLY A 127 -18.62 -7.03 13.68
N PHE A 128 -19.89 -6.88 14.04
CA PHE A 128 -20.35 -6.96 15.43
C PHE A 128 -20.87 -8.37 15.72
N HIS A 129 -20.18 -9.09 16.61
CA HIS A 129 -20.56 -10.42 17.06
C HIS A 129 -20.88 -10.38 18.55
N HIS A 130 -22.18 -10.35 18.88
CA HIS A 130 -22.68 -10.11 20.23
C HIS A 130 -22.18 -8.74 20.75
N GLU A 131 -21.39 -8.74 21.82
CA GLU A 131 -20.81 -7.52 22.39
C GLU A 131 -19.38 -7.23 21.86
N GLN A 132 -18.85 -8.07 20.97
CA GLN A 132 -17.49 -8.00 20.48
C GLN A 132 -17.41 -7.42 19.09
N VAL A 133 -16.32 -6.72 18.81
CA VAL A 133 -15.96 -6.24 17.47
C VAL A 133 -14.91 -7.17 16.89
N ARG A 134 -15.19 -7.71 15.71
CA ARG A 134 -14.21 -8.42 14.90
C ARG A 134 -13.71 -7.49 13.81
N MET A 135 -12.45 -7.14 13.86
CA MET A 135 -11.75 -6.30 12.90
C MET A 135 -10.38 -6.88 12.58
N MET A 136 -10.02 -6.85 11.30
CA MET A 136 -8.72 -7.26 10.80
C MET A 136 -8.03 -6.10 10.08
N LEU A 137 -6.73 -5.96 10.28
CA LEU A 137 -5.94 -4.91 9.64
C LEU A 137 -5.77 -5.13 8.14
N THR A 138 -5.73 -6.38 7.69
CA THR A 138 -5.40 -6.77 6.31
C THR A 138 -6.35 -6.14 5.29
N GLY A 139 -7.67 -6.19 5.52
CA GLY A 139 -8.67 -5.58 4.64
C GLY A 139 -8.50 -4.06 4.55
N GLN A 140 -8.14 -3.43 5.65
CA GLN A 140 -7.93 -1.99 5.71
C GLN A 140 -6.69 -1.57 4.91
N VAL A 141 -5.60 -2.31 5.06
CA VAL A 141 -4.37 -2.07 4.30
C VAL A 141 -4.64 -2.11 2.79
N PHE A 142 -5.26 -3.18 2.32
CA PHE A 142 -5.46 -3.35 0.87
C PHE A 142 -6.58 -2.47 0.30
N SER A 143 -7.61 -2.11 1.09
CA SER A 143 -8.64 -1.17 0.65
C SER A 143 -8.08 0.25 0.48
N ILE A 144 -7.15 0.67 1.35
CA ILE A 144 -6.46 1.95 1.25
C ILE A 144 -5.46 1.93 0.08
N MET A 145 -4.59 0.94 0.03
CA MET A 145 -3.53 0.79 -0.98
C MET A 145 -4.09 0.58 -2.39
N GLY A 146 -5.15 -0.20 -2.52
CA GLY A 146 -5.87 -0.44 -3.77
C GLY A 146 -6.77 0.71 -4.23
N ASN A 147 -6.76 1.84 -3.50
CA ASN A 147 -7.60 3.00 -3.79
C ASN A 147 -9.12 2.71 -3.78
N VAL A 148 -9.53 1.65 -3.08
CA VAL A 148 -10.93 1.32 -2.85
C VAL A 148 -11.53 2.26 -1.81
N ALA A 149 -10.88 2.43 -0.66
CA ALA A 149 -11.35 3.33 0.39
C ALA A 149 -11.29 4.80 -0.07
N THR A 150 -12.36 5.55 0.14
CA THR A 150 -12.38 7.01 0.00
C THR A 150 -11.64 7.66 1.19
N ASP A 151 -11.23 8.93 1.07
CA ASP A 151 -10.56 9.64 2.17
C ASP A 151 -11.44 9.74 3.42
N ALA A 152 -12.76 9.87 3.25
CA ALA A 152 -13.71 9.85 4.37
C ALA A 152 -13.72 8.47 5.06
N GLN A 153 -13.69 7.39 4.28
CA GLN A 153 -13.59 6.03 4.83
C GLN A 153 -12.24 5.76 5.46
N ILE A 154 -11.11 6.27 4.90
CA ILE A 154 -9.79 6.15 5.52
C ILE A 154 -9.78 6.78 6.91
N ARG A 155 -10.38 7.97 7.09
CA ARG A 155 -10.48 8.60 8.42
C ARG A 155 -11.25 7.72 9.42
N LYS A 156 -12.34 7.07 8.99
CA LYS A 156 -13.09 6.13 9.83
C LYS A 156 -12.28 4.86 10.13
N ILE A 157 -11.59 4.31 9.12
CA ILE A 157 -10.69 3.16 9.29
C ILE A 157 -9.60 3.45 10.33
N VAL A 158 -8.98 4.63 10.23
CA VAL A 158 -7.95 5.05 11.20
C VAL A 158 -8.50 5.09 12.61
N LYS A 159 -9.67 5.70 12.82
CA LYS A 159 -10.32 5.73 14.15
C LYS A 159 -10.61 4.31 14.66
N SER A 160 -11.17 3.44 13.82
CA SER A 160 -11.43 2.04 14.17
C SER A 160 -10.15 1.28 14.50
N ALA A 161 -9.10 1.43 13.69
CA ALA A 161 -7.82 0.78 13.93
C ALA A 161 -7.16 1.29 15.22
N ASP A 162 -7.24 2.58 15.49
CA ASP A 162 -6.74 3.18 16.73
C ASP A 162 -7.48 2.64 17.96
N HIS A 163 -8.79 2.47 17.87
CA HIS A 163 -9.61 1.98 18.96
C HIS A 163 -9.44 0.47 19.21
N TYR A 164 -9.57 -0.33 18.15
CA TYR A 164 -9.67 -1.78 18.28
C TYR A 164 -8.33 -2.50 18.18
N LEU A 165 -7.39 -1.99 17.36
CA LEU A 165 -6.15 -2.72 17.04
C LEU A 165 -4.89 -2.11 17.65
N TYR A 166 -4.87 -0.78 17.91
CA TYR A 166 -3.66 -0.11 18.38
C TYR A 166 -3.31 -0.44 19.83
N ARG A 167 -2.05 -0.86 20.04
CA ARG A 167 -1.47 -1.17 21.37
C ARG A 167 -0.02 -0.67 21.37
N LYS A 168 0.18 0.53 21.91
CA LYS A 168 1.49 1.19 21.91
C LYS A 168 2.57 0.34 22.58
N GLU A 169 2.22 -0.29 23.68
CA GLU A 169 3.11 -1.07 24.55
C GLU A 169 3.67 -2.34 23.90
N ILE A 170 3.12 -2.76 22.76
CA ILE A 170 3.54 -3.97 22.05
C ILE A 170 3.92 -3.72 20.58
N GLY A 171 4.20 -2.47 20.21
CA GLY A 171 4.68 -2.14 18.86
C GLY A 171 3.64 -1.56 17.89
N GLY A 172 2.40 -1.32 18.32
CA GLY A 172 1.40 -0.61 17.52
C GLY A 172 0.19 -1.44 17.13
N TYR A 173 -0.08 -1.61 15.84
CA TYR A 173 -1.33 -2.18 15.34
C TYR A 173 -1.30 -3.71 15.28
N ARG A 174 -2.19 -4.36 16.04
CA ARG A 174 -2.45 -5.80 15.95
C ARG A 174 -3.02 -6.17 14.57
N LEU A 175 -2.79 -7.41 14.15
CA LEU A 175 -3.32 -7.90 12.88
C LEU A 175 -4.84 -8.08 12.93
N ASN A 176 -5.38 -8.48 14.07
CA ASN A 176 -6.82 -8.61 14.32
C ASN A 176 -7.18 -8.45 15.78
N THR A 177 -8.45 -8.16 16.07
CA THR A 177 -9.03 -8.25 17.40
C THR A 177 -9.12 -9.71 17.88
N ASP A 178 -9.27 -9.92 19.18
CA ASP A 178 -9.54 -11.26 19.71
C ASP A 178 -10.97 -11.70 19.34
N PHE A 179 -11.09 -12.76 18.57
CA PHE A 179 -12.39 -13.31 18.16
C PHE A 179 -13.02 -14.18 19.23
N GLN A 180 -12.27 -14.57 20.27
CA GLN A 180 -12.68 -15.46 21.36
C GLN A 180 -13.32 -16.76 20.88
N GLU A 181 -12.98 -17.17 19.69
CA GLU A 181 -13.50 -18.34 19.00
C GLU A 181 -12.38 -18.98 18.16
N LEU A 182 -12.35 -20.30 18.16
CA LEU A 182 -11.45 -21.08 17.31
C LEU A 182 -12.10 -21.28 15.94
N LYS A 183 -11.65 -20.52 14.94
CA LYS A 183 -12.15 -20.64 13.56
C LYS A 183 -11.22 -21.51 12.72
N PHE A 184 -11.29 -22.81 12.91
CA PHE A 184 -10.45 -23.77 12.17
C PHE A 184 -10.72 -23.78 10.65
N ASP A 185 -11.85 -23.26 10.23
CA ASP A 185 -12.26 -23.07 8.84
C ASP A 185 -11.60 -21.87 8.14
N MET A 186 -10.93 -20.98 8.91
CA MET A 186 -10.19 -19.81 8.38
C MET A 186 -8.73 -20.10 8.03
N GLY A 187 -8.33 -21.37 8.01
CA GLY A 187 -6.98 -21.78 7.68
C GLY A 187 -5.96 -21.56 8.81
N ARG A 188 -4.70 -21.39 8.45
CA ARG A 188 -3.56 -21.40 9.37
C ARG A 188 -3.61 -20.31 10.45
N MET A 189 -4.14 -19.14 10.15
CA MET A 189 -4.16 -17.98 11.05
C MET A 189 -4.69 -18.34 12.44
N PHE A 190 -5.84 -18.96 12.52
CA PHE A 190 -6.45 -19.38 13.78
C PHE A 190 -5.88 -20.68 14.37
N GLY A 191 -4.84 -21.24 13.78
CA GLY A 191 -4.04 -22.30 14.38
C GLY A 191 -3.04 -21.82 15.44
N PHE A 192 -2.88 -20.48 15.58
CA PHE A 192 -2.05 -19.86 16.61
C PHE A 192 -2.91 -19.31 17.76
N ALA A 193 -2.37 -19.32 18.97
CA ALA A 193 -2.99 -18.63 20.10
C ALA A 193 -3.07 -17.12 19.80
N TYR A 194 -4.09 -16.46 20.33
CA TYR A 194 -4.24 -15.02 20.19
C TYR A 194 -3.03 -14.27 20.77
N GLY A 195 -2.50 -13.34 19.98
CA GLY A 195 -1.27 -12.60 20.29
C GLY A 195 0.00 -13.22 19.72
N GLU A 196 -0.13 -14.31 18.96
CA GLU A 196 0.98 -15.01 18.30
C GLU A 196 0.81 -14.96 16.78
N LYS A 197 1.89 -14.63 16.05
CA LYS A 197 1.95 -14.62 14.59
C LYS A 197 0.76 -13.92 13.94
N GLU A 198 0.09 -14.60 13.03
CA GLU A 198 -1.02 -14.06 12.24
C GLU A 198 -2.33 -13.92 13.03
N ASN A 199 -2.38 -14.36 14.30
CA ASN A 199 -3.56 -14.24 15.16
C ASN A 199 -3.35 -13.19 16.26
N GLY A 200 -3.62 -11.94 15.98
CA GLY A 200 -3.64 -10.85 16.96
C GLY A 200 -2.27 -10.36 17.46
N ALA A 201 -1.15 -10.83 16.93
CA ALA A 201 0.14 -10.20 17.16
C ALA A 201 0.24 -8.85 16.41
N VAL A 202 1.18 -8.00 16.79
CA VAL A 202 1.62 -6.89 15.92
C VAL A 202 2.49 -7.50 14.83
N PHE A 203 1.90 -7.85 13.70
CA PHE A 203 2.60 -8.46 12.59
C PHE A 203 3.28 -7.37 11.77
N SER A 204 4.61 -7.25 11.95
CA SER A 204 5.38 -6.07 11.53
C SER A 204 5.25 -5.75 10.04
N HIS A 205 5.22 -6.77 9.18
CA HIS A 205 5.06 -6.56 7.74
C HIS A 205 3.73 -5.86 7.42
N MET A 206 2.62 -6.33 8.00
CA MET A 206 1.30 -5.74 7.76
C MET A 206 1.18 -4.35 8.39
N ALA A 207 1.77 -4.12 9.56
CA ALA A 207 1.81 -2.80 10.19
C ALA A 207 2.57 -1.77 9.34
N VAL A 208 3.69 -2.17 8.73
CA VAL A 208 4.44 -1.32 7.78
C VAL A 208 3.65 -1.10 6.50
N MET A 209 2.99 -2.11 5.96
CA MET A 209 2.11 -1.95 4.79
C MET A 209 0.95 -1.01 5.08
N TYR A 210 0.39 -1.02 6.31
CA TYR A 210 -0.63 -0.06 6.72
C TYR A 210 -0.09 1.37 6.69
N ALA A 211 1.09 1.61 7.27
CA ALA A 211 1.76 2.89 7.22
C ALA A 211 2.02 3.35 5.77
N ASN A 212 2.53 2.46 4.93
CA ASN A 212 2.78 2.72 3.51
C ASN A 212 1.50 3.14 2.78
N ALA A 213 0.40 2.40 2.97
CA ALA A 213 -0.89 2.70 2.38
C ALA A 213 -1.41 4.08 2.81
N LEU A 214 -1.29 4.43 4.09
CA LEU A 214 -1.65 5.75 4.62
C LEU A 214 -0.82 6.86 4.00
N TYR A 215 0.50 6.69 3.93
CA TYR A 215 1.39 7.65 3.26
C TYR A 215 1.08 7.84 1.78
N GLN A 216 0.79 6.76 1.05
CA GLN A 216 0.37 6.85 -0.36
C GLN A 216 -0.85 7.74 -0.55
N ARG A 217 -1.76 7.74 0.43
CA ARG A 217 -3.01 8.51 0.42
C ARG A 217 -2.90 9.87 1.14
N GLY A 218 -1.69 10.30 1.53
CA GLY A 218 -1.44 11.60 2.17
C GLY A 218 -1.78 11.67 3.66
N PHE A 219 -2.07 10.55 4.32
CA PHE A 219 -2.29 10.45 5.76
C PHE A 219 -0.96 10.25 6.48
N ALA A 220 -0.06 11.25 6.36
CA ALA A 220 1.32 11.14 6.82
C ALA A 220 1.44 11.01 8.35
N LYS A 221 0.60 11.71 9.12
CA LYS A 221 0.62 11.64 10.59
C LYS A 221 0.27 10.26 11.11
N GLU A 222 -0.76 9.67 10.55
CA GLU A 222 -1.26 8.34 10.89
C GLU A 222 -0.26 7.26 10.43
N GLY A 223 0.30 7.42 9.23
CA GLY A 223 1.36 6.55 8.71
C GLY A 223 2.62 6.60 9.58
N TRP A 224 3.05 7.79 10.00
CA TRP A 224 4.19 7.96 10.89
C TRP A 224 3.96 7.35 12.27
N LYS A 225 2.76 7.53 12.84
CA LYS A 225 2.37 6.87 14.10
C LYS A 225 2.58 5.35 14.03
N ALA A 226 2.20 4.72 12.92
CA ALA A 226 2.38 3.27 12.74
C ALA A 226 3.85 2.88 12.64
N LEU A 227 4.66 3.57 11.82
CA LEU A 227 6.09 3.31 11.67
C LEU A 227 6.84 3.55 12.98
N ARG A 228 6.57 4.67 13.64
CA ARG A 228 7.26 5.05 14.88
C ARG A 228 6.95 4.09 16.02
N SER A 229 5.69 3.68 16.20
CA SER A 229 5.33 2.70 17.23
C SER A 229 6.10 1.40 17.08
N LEU A 230 6.25 0.94 15.82
CA LEU A 230 6.98 -0.28 15.52
C LEU A 230 8.48 -0.13 15.82
N SER A 231 9.11 0.97 15.35
CA SER A 231 10.53 1.22 15.54
C SER A 231 10.87 1.51 17.00
N ASP A 232 10.08 2.30 17.72
CA ASP A 232 10.30 2.61 19.13
C ASP A 232 10.32 1.32 19.97
N THR A 233 9.38 0.40 19.73
CA THR A 233 9.35 -0.90 20.41
C THR A 233 10.51 -1.80 19.99
N ALA A 234 10.89 -1.81 18.71
CA ALA A 234 12.03 -2.60 18.23
C ALA A 234 13.36 -2.13 18.84
N LEU A 235 13.51 -0.82 19.07
CA LEU A 235 14.71 -0.21 19.64
C LEU A 235 14.75 -0.28 21.18
N ASP A 236 13.61 -0.49 21.82
CA ASP A 236 13.53 -0.74 23.26
C ASP A 236 13.91 -2.21 23.54
N PHE A 237 15.19 -2.43 23.84
CA PHE A 237 15.70 -3.79 24.10
C PHE A 237 15.09 -4.45 25.31
N ASP A 238 14.74 -3.69 26.34
CA ASP A 238 14.16 -4.24 27.57
C ASP A 238 12.75 -4.82 27.33
N THR A 239 12.02 -4.27 26.35
CA THR A 239 10.72 -4.77 25.93
C THR A 239 10.85 -5.82 24.81
N SER A 240 11.55 -5.49 23.73
CA SER A 240 11.60 -6.34 22.54
C SER A 240 12.49 -7.56 22.67
N HIS A 241 13.55 -7.48 23.47
CA HIS A 241 14.63 -8.47 23.55
C HIS A 241 15.25 -8.82 22.19
N ILE A 242 15.22 -7.86 21.26
CA ILE A 242 15.76 -8.01 19.90
C ILE A 242 16.80 -6.96 19.64
N TYR A 243 17.91 -7.38 18.99
CA TYR A 243 18.94 -6.50 18.48
C TYR A 243 19.80 -7.21 17.41
N PRO A 244 20.12 -6.52 16.30
CA PRO A 244 19.44 -5.34 15.75
C PRO A 244 18.26 -5.74 14.85
N GLY A 245 17.31 -4.83 14.65
CA GLY A 245 16.34 -4.88 13.56
C GLY A 245 14.89 -4.98 13.96
N ILE A 246 14.04 -5.08 12.95
CA ILE A 246 12.59 -5.22 13.09
C ILE A 246 12.24 -6.71 13.04
N PRO A 247 11.54 -7.25 14.06
CA PRO A 247 11.15 -8.66 14.08
C PRO A 247 10.01 -8.94 13.08
N GLU A 248 9.72 -10.22 12.85
CA GLU A 248 8.54 -10.62 12.06
C GLU A 248 7.26 -10.16 12.74
N TYR A 249 7.18 -10.28 14.06
CA TYR A 249 6.05 -9.80 14.87
C TYR A 249 6.45 -9.53 16.33
N PHE A 250 5.62 -8.74 17.02
CA PHE A 250 5.67 -8.59 18.48
C PHE A 250 4.51 -9.33 19.11
N ARG A 251 4.80 -10.11 20.16
CA ARG A 251 3.83 -10.82 20.98
C ARG A 251 3.02 -9.86 21.86
N SER A 252 2.02 -10.42 22.57
CA SER A 252 1.20 -9.65 23.52
C SER A 252 1.97 -9.08 24.71
N ASP A 253 3.18 -9.54 24.98
CA ASP A 253 4.11 -9.01 26.00
C ASP A 253 5.14 -8.02 25.42
N GLY A 254 5.03 -7.65 24.15
CA GLY A 254 5.96 -6.74 23.46
C GLY A 254 7.24 -7.40 22.97
N ARG A 255 7.47 -8.68 23.27
CA ARG A 255 8.67 -9.39 22.84
C ARG A 255 8.66 -9.60 21.32
N GLY A 256 9.76 -9.21 20.67
CA GLY A 256 9.97 -9.46 19.26
C GLY A 256 10.32 -10.92 18.98
N MET A 257 9.74 -11.44 17.90
CA MET A 257 9.91 -12.84 17.49
C MET A 257 10.40 -12.90 16.06
N TYR A 258 11.30 -13.87 15.79
CA TYR A 258 11.91 -14.07 14.47
C TYR A 258 12.66 -12.82 13.99
N HIS A 259 13.87 -12.64 14.49
CA HIS A 259 14.76 -11.47 14.28
C HIS A 259 15.69 -11.60 13.07
N TYR A 260 15.35 -12.38 12.11
CA TYR A 260 16.06 -12.44 10.82
C TYR A 260 15.45 -11.45 9.82
N LEU A 261 16.17 -11.19 8.73
CA LEU A 261 15.70 -10.28 7.68
C LEU A 261 14.38 -10.80 7.08
N THR A 262 13.30 -10.05 7.31
CA THR A 262 11.96 -10.35 6.82
C THR A 262 11.46 -9.27 5.87
N GLY A 263 10.30 -9.49 5.24
CA GLY A 263 9.60 -8.47 4.47
C GLY A 263 9.33 -7.18 5.25
N ALA A 264 9.20 -7.24 6.58
CA ALA A 264 8.95 -6.09 7.42
C ALA A 264 10.06 -5.04 7.32
N ALA A 265 11.32 -5.44 7.49
CA ALA A 265 12.47 -4.53 7.42
C ALA A 265 12.64 -3.92 6.02
N SER A 266 12.47 -4.74 4.97
CA SER A 266 12.54 -4.27 3.58
C SER A 266 11.44 -3.26 3.26
N TRP A 267 10.21 -3.54 3.67
CA TRP A 267 9.08 -2.62 3.50
C TRP A 267 9.21 -1.35 4.33
N TYR A 268 9.83 -1.44 5.51
CA TYR A 268 10.12 -0.26 6.34
C TYR A 268 11.05 0.71 5.60
N LEU A 269 12.19 0.20 5.11
CA LEU A 269 13.13 1.00 4.31
C LEU A 269 12.47 1.51 3.02
N PHE A 270 11.74 0.67 2.32
CA PHE A 270 10.99 1.05 1.13
C PHE A 270 10.04 2.20 1.42
N THR A 271 9.23 2.10 2.49
CA THR A 271 8.30 3.16 2.89
C THR A 271 9.01 4.45 3.27
N MET A 272 10.09 4.36 4.04
CA MET A 272 10.88 5.54 4.40
C MET A 272 11.40 6.27 3.16
N ILE A 273 12.01 5.55 2.22
CA ILE A 273 12.60 6.17 1.03
C ILE A 273 11.52 6.70 0.08
N THR A 274 10.54 5.85 -0.27
CA THR A 274 9.62 6.15 -1.38
C THR A 274 8.42 7.00 -0.99
N GLU A 275 8.01 6.95 0.28
CA GLU A 275 6.83 7.65 0.76
C GLU A 275 7.17 8.77 1.76
N VAL A 276 7.98 8.51 2.79
CA VAL A 276 8.30 9.52 3.81
C VAL A 276 9.23 10.60 3.22
N PHE A 277 10.40 10.20 2.73
CA PHE A 277 11.30 11.08 1.99
C PHE A 277 10.80 11.35 0.56
N GLY A 278 9.95 10.50 0.03
CA GLY A 278 9.28 10.67 -1.26
C GLY A 278 10.18 10.52 -2.49
N VAL A 279 11.31 9.82 -2.38
CA VAL A 279 12.27 9.66 -3.47
C VAL A 279 12.04 8.33 -4.18
N ARG A 280 11.55 8.38 -5.44
CA ARG A 280 11.23 7.17 -6.20
C ARG A 280 11.33 7.36 -7.70
N GLY A 281 11.53 6.26 -8.42
CA GLY A 281 11.47 6.23 -9.90
C GLY A 281 10.02 6.25 -10.41
N VAL A 282 9.76 7.08 -11.43
CA VAL A 282 8.48 7.15 -12.13
C VAL A 282 8.74 7.21 -13.62
N PHE A 283 8.46 6.12 -14.33
CA PHE A 283 8.65 6.00 -15.80
C PHE A 283 10.03 6.47 -16.29
N GLY A 284 11.07 6.07 -15.55
CA GLY A 284 12.45 6.42 -15.88
C GLY A 284 12.95 7.75 -15.29
N ASN A 285 12.09 8.62 -14.84
CA ASN A 285 12.41 9.88 -14.16
C ASN A 285 12.53 9.67 -12.65
N LEU A 286 13.19 10.59 -11.94
CA LEU A 286 13.28 10.63 -10.49
C LEU A 286 12.25 11.61 -9.94
N LEU A 287 11.27 11.11 -9.20
CA LEU A 287 10.30 11.90 -8.44
C LEU A 287 10.84 12.16 -7.03
N VAL A 288 10.72 13.40 -6.55
CA VAL A 288 10.95 13.78 -5.15
C VAL A 288 9.70 14.48 -4.62
N HIS A 289 8.98 13.80 -3.71
CA HIS A 289 7.70 14.25 -3.13
C HIS A 289 7.68 13.98 -1.64
N PRO A 290 8.33 14.84 -0.81
CA PRO A 290 8.44 14.63 0.62
C PRO A 290 7.08 14.70 1.32
N LYS A 291 6.87 13.76 2.27
CA LYS A 291 5.70 13.74 3.17
C LYS A 291 6.18 13.75 4.63
N LEU A 292 7.14 14.62 4.91
CA LEU A 292 7.82 14.73 6.21
C LEU A 292 6.98 15.53 7.21
N LEU A 293 7.05 15.13 8.47
CA LEU A 293 6.46 15.85 9.59
C LEU A 293 7.53 16.67 10.33
N ALA A 294 7.13 17.71 11.03
CA ALA A 294 8.04 18.62 11.77
C ALA A 294 9.02 17.88 12.69
N GLU A 295 8.57 16.81 13.34
CA GLU A 295 9.39 16.01 14.26
C GLU A 295 10.47 15.15 13.58
N GLN A 296 10.43 15.02 12.27
CA GLN A 296 11.40 14.24 11.48
C GLN A 296 12.60 15.07 11.01
N PHE A 297 12.61 16.37 11.31
CA PHE A 297 13.72 17.26 11.03
C PHE A 297 14.60 17.44 12.28
N ASP A 298 15.90 17.57 12.05
CA ASP A 298 16.86 17.89 13.10
C ASP A 298 16.67 19.31 13.68
N GLU A 299 17.54 19.71 14.61
CA GLU A 299 17.47 21.05 15.24
C GLU A 299 17.65 22.20 14.25
N ALA A 300 18.38 21.97 13.14
CA ALA A 300 18.58 22.94 12.07
C ALA A 300 17.40 23.00 11.06
N GLY A 301 16.36 22.18 11.25
CA GLY A 301 15.25 22.06 10.32
C GLY A 301 15.62 21.30 9.05
N THR A 302 16.55 20.34 9.15
CA THR A 302 17.08 19.57 8.02
C THR A 302 16.75 18.08 8.16
N ALA A 303 16.39 17.45 7.06
CA ALA A 303 16.28 15.99 6.93
C ALA A 303 16.91 15.55 5.61
N SER A 304 17.59 14.39 5.58
CA SER A 304 18.22 13.93 4.35
C SER A 304 18.14 12.43 4.14
N VAL A 305 18.27 12.01 2.89
CA VAL A 305 18.35 10.61 2.49
C VAL A 305 19.30 10.46 1.30
N SER A 306 20.05 9.36 1.29
CA SER A 306 20.91 8.99 0.15
C SER A 306 20.28 7.82 -0.59
N VAL A 307 20.17 7.93 -1.92
CA VAL A 307 19.60 6.90 -2.78
C VAL A 307 20.45 6.67 -4.02
N THR A 308 20.37 5.47 -4.59
CA THR A 308 20.94 5.17 -5.90
C THR A 308 19.81 5.11 -6.94
N PHE A 309 19.92 5.90 -7.97
CA PHE A 309 18.97 5.89 -9.08
C PHE A 309 19.71 6.02 -10.42
N ALA A 310 19.33 5.19 -11.40
CA ALA A 310 19.90 5.24 -12.75
C ALA A 310 21.44 5.12 -12.79
N GLY A 311 22.04 4.37 -11.86
CA GLY A 311 23.49 4.19 -11.75
C GLY A 311 24.24 5.33 -11.09
N LYS A 312 23.55 6.36 -10.58
CA LYS A 312 24.13 7.50 -9.87
C LYS A 312 23.63 7.56 -8.43
N GLN A 313 24.40 8.16 -7.55
CA GLN A 313 24.04 8.41 -6.15
C GLN A 313 23.51 9.83 -6.00
N PHE A 314 22.41 9.96 -5.27
CA PHE A 314 21.79 11.24 -4.95
C PHE A 314 21.72 11.39 -3.44
N HIS A 315 22.22 12.49 -2.92
CA HIS A 315 21.97 12.93 -1.56
C HIS A 315 20.91 14.01 -1.57
N VAL A 316 19.71 13.68 -1.05
CA VAL A 316 18.55 14.57 -1.07
C VAL A 316 18.39 15.20 0.30
N THR A 317 18.48 16.52 0.36
CA THR A 317 18.36 17.31 1.60
C THR A 317 17.10 18.18 1.54
N TYR A 318 16.25 18.05 2.55
CA TYR A 318 15.07 18.88 2.77
C TYR A 318 15.36 19.92 3.84
N ARG A 319 14.97 21.18 3.59
CA ARG A 319 15.09 22.29 4.52
C ARG A 319 13.69 22.80 4.88
N ASN A 320 13.33 22.74 6.15
CA ASN A 320 12.03 23.12 6.72
C ASN A 320 12.27 23.97 7.98
N THR A 321 12.73 25.18 7.78
CA THR A 321 13.08 26.11 8.89
C THR A 321 11.87 26.49 9.76
N ASP A 322 10.69 26.52 9.17
CA ASP A 322 9.45 26.83 9.86
C ASP A 322 8.85 25.64 10.61
N ARG A 323 9.44 24.45 10.48
CA ARG A 323 8.99 23.19 11.10
C ARG A 323 7.52 22.88 10.87
N LYS A 324 7.08 23.03 9.63
CA LYS A 324 5.70 22.71 9.22
C LYS A 324 5.56 21.20 8.99
N ASP A 325 4.39 20.67 9.26
CA ASP A 325 4.02 19.29 8.89
C ASP A 325 3.64 19.19 7.41
N TYR A 326 3.75 17.99 6.85
CA TYR A 326 3.17 17.67 5.54
C TYR A 326 1.70 18.11 5.48
N GLY A 327 1.35 18.74 4.36
CA GLY A 327 0.03 19.38 4.16
C GLY A 327 -0.05 20.81 4.63
N SER A 328 1.00 21.33 5.33
CA SER A 328 1.09 22.72 5.75
C SER A 328 2.29 23.45 5.12
N TYR A 329 3.17 22.75 4.43
CA TYR A 329 4.24 23.33 3.62
C TYR A 329 4.02 23.07 2.13
N HIS A 330 4.74 23.82 1.31
CA HIS A 330 4.90 23.61 -0.12
C HIS A 330 6.39 23.65 -0.47
N ILE A 331 6.77 23.19 -1.65
CA ILE A 331 8.14 23.32 -2.14
C ILE A 331 8.34 24.73 -2.69
N ALA A 332 9.16 25.52 -2.02
CA ALA A 332 9.47 26.89 -2.43
C ALA A 332 10.63 26.99 -3.42
N ALA A 333 11.60 26.06 -3.31
CA ALA A 333 12.76 25.99 -4.21
C ALA A 333 13.30 24.57 -4.25
N ALA A 334 13.86 24.19 -5.40
CA ALA A 334 14.58 22.93 -5.57
C ALA A 334 15.73 23.10 -6.55
N ASP A 335 16.86 22.46 -6.25
CA ASP A 335 18.00 22.38 -7.16
C ASP A 335 18.68 21.02 -7.13
N CYS A 336 19.38 20.70 -8.22
CA CYS A 336 20.32 19.59 -8.30
C CYS A 336 21.69 20.17 -8.71
N ASP A 337 22.69 20.00 -7.84
CA ASP A 337 24.05 20.58 -8.01
C ASP A 337 23.99 22.09 -8.34
N LYS A 338 23.14 22.83 -7.66
CA LYS A 338 22.86 24.27 -7.85
C LYS A 338 22.14 24.62 -9.17
N THR A 339 21.76 23.63 -9.99
CA THR A 339 20.90 23.84 -11.14
C THR A 339 19.46 23.77 -10.69
N ALA A 340 18.70 24.85 -10.86
CA ALA A 340 17.29 24.90 -10.45
C ALA A 340 16.47 23.83 -11.17
N ILE A 341 15.61 23.15 -10.41
CA ILE A 341 14.66 22.13 -10.90
C ILE A 341 13.25 22.70 -10.85
N GLU A 342 12.47 22.43 -11.88
CA GLU A 342 11.06 22.82 -11.94
C GLU A 342 10.22 22.14 -10.87
N ILE A 343 9.40 22.93 -10.20
CA ILE A 343 8.46 22.46 -9.16
C ILE A 343 7.11 22.20 -9.82
N VAL A 344 6.54 21.03 -9.56
CA VAL A 344 5.23 20.62 -10.08
C VAL A 344 4.19 20.73 -8.99
N GLU A 345 3.12 21.48 -9.23
CA GLU A 345 1.97 21.68 -8.32
C GLU A 345 2.38 22.04 -6.88
N ASP A 346 3.48 22.78 -6.70
CA ASP A 346 4.04 23.21 -5.42
C ASP A 346 4.33 22.05 -4.42
N SER A 347 4.20 20.80 -4.85
CA SER A 347 4.22 19.62 -3.99
C SER A 347 5.38 18.66 -4.27
N HIS A 348 5.88 18.62 -5.50
CA HIS A 348 6.93 17.69 -5.89
C HIS A 348 7.81 18.23 -7.02
N ILE A 349 8.96 17.60 -7.21
CA ILE A 349 9.82 17.83 -8.38
C ILE A 349 9.97 16.53 -9.16
N MET A 350 10.13 16.69 -10.49
CA MET A 350 10.39 15.59 -11.40
C MET A 350 11.70 15.85 -12.16
N ILE A 351 12.72 15.04 -11.87
CA ILE A 351 14.00 15.12 -12.57
C ILE A 351 13.99 14.13 -13.72
N SER A 352 14.08 14.64 -14.96
CA SER A 352 13.97 13.81 -16.15
C SER A 352 15.15 12.84 -16.30
N ARG A 353 14.89 11.69 -16.92
CA ARG A 353 15.94 10.71 -17.24
C ARG A 353 17.04 11.31 -18.10
N GLU A 354 16.70 12.21 -19.01
CA GLU A 354 17.64 12.91 -19.87
C GLU A 354 18.58 13.80 -19.05
N PHE A 355 18.03 14.59 -18.12
CA PHE A 355 18.85 15.41 -17.21
C PHE A 355 19.82 14.52 -16.43
N ILE A 356 19.36 13.41 -15.84
CA ILE A 356 20.18 12.48 -15.07
C ILE A 356 21.29 11.86 -15.91
N ASN A 357 21.02 11.48 -17.14
CA ASN A 357 22.01 10.91 -18.05
C ASN A 357 23.13 11.91 -18.42
N ASN A 358 22.84 13.21 -18.40
CA ASN A 358 23.80 14.28 -18.72
C ASN A 358 24.62 14.74 -17.51
N LEU A 359 24.35 14.24 -16.31
CA LEU A 359 25.16 14.54 -15.12
C LEU A 359 26.56 13.92 -15.24
N SER A 360 27.59 14.69 -14.92
CA SER A 360 28.99 14.35 -15.19
C SER A 360 29.68 13.51 -14.10
N SER A 361 29.15 13.50 -12.87
CA SER A 361 29.72 12.77 -11.72
C SER A 361 28.83 11.60 -11.33
N ASP A 362 29.29 10.80 -10.35
CA ASP A 362 28.52 9.68 -9.81
C ASP A 362 27.74 10.05 -8.54
N LEU A 363 28.07 11.19 -7.88
CA LEU A 363 27.41 11.70 -6.67
C LEU A 363 26.85 13.10 -6.93
N HIS A 364 25.59 13.30 -6.59
CA HIS A 364 24.83 14.53 -6.80
C HIS A 364 24.07 14.96 -5.55
N GLU A 365 24.00 16.26 -5.34
CA GLU A 365 23.26 16.89 -4.25
C GLU A 365 21.93 17.45 -4.77
N ILE A 366 20.82 17.03 -4.18
CA ILE A 366 19.49 17.61 -4.40
C ILE A 366 19.09 18.37 -3.15
N THR A 367 18.82 19.66 -3.26
CA THR A 367 18.28 20.47 -2.17
C THR A 367 16.85 20.86 -2.45
N VAL A 368 15.95 20.63 -1.47
CA VAL A 368 14.54 20.99 -1.53
C VAL A 368 14.21 21.88 -0.34
N THR A 369 13.76 23.09 -0.58
CA THR A 369 13.33 24.05 0.45
C THR A 369 11.82 24.01 0.59
N LEU A 370 11.35 23.75 1.82
CA LEU A 370 9.95 23.71 2.21
C LEU A 370 9.58 25.01 2.96
N ALA A 371 8.46 25.64 2.57
CA ALA A 371 8.02 26.90 3.15
C ALA A 371 6.52 26.89 3.53
#